data_e308cec4c9240886442ffcdb48148fb2
#
_entry.id   e308cec4c9240886442ffcdb48148fb2
#
_cell.length_a   1.000
_cell.length_b   1.000
_cell.length_c   1.000
_cell.angle_alpha   90.00
_cell.angle_beta   90.00
_cell.angle_gamma   90.00
#
_symmetry.space_group_name_H-M   'P 1'
#
loop_
_entity.id
_entity.type
_entity.pdbx_description
1 polymer ?
#
loop_
_entity_poly.entity_id
_entity_poly.type
_entity_poly.pdbx_seq_one_letter_code
_entity_poly.pdbx_strand_id
1 'polypeptide(L)'
;MNATIWSLSAIVAVAAVTFLLGYVGSRKANTTPDFLVARRAIPATRNAAAISGEYLSAASFLGVAGLVLKDGIDALWYPIGFTAGYLALLLFVAAPLRRSGAYTLPDFAEARLGSANVRHFSTFFVVCIGVLYLVPQLQSAGLTLTTITGLPAWFGGLIVTVIVVINVLGGGMRAITLVQAFQYWGKLFAIAAPTFVLFVVFLASPDRGTQPISDEGVVRFPQAEKITVAEQVIKVRVDEPLTLKVHGEIDGREADGKVFWGRGVYELSPGTVMEFTAGSPVPVVDGSPTTNHDWTRPQTGGISDLLKTYSLIFATFLGTMGLPHVVVRFYTNPDGRAARRTTLAVLGLLGVFYVLPPVYAALGRIYAPGLISGRSDVLVLELPNLMVVG
;
A
#
# COMPACT_ATOMS: atom_id res chain seq x y z
N MET A 1 18.32 7.26 -18.71
CA MET A 1 17.52 6.88 -19.92
C MET A 1 17.20 5.39 -19.99
N ASN A 2 18.12 4.49 -19.67
CA ASN A 2 17.86 3.04 -19.75
C ASN A 2 16.86 2.52 -18.71
N ALA A 3 16.90 2.99 -17.46
CA ALA A 3 15.99 2.52 -16.39
C ALA A 3 14.52 2.85 -16.70
N THR A 4 14.23 4.05 -17.20
CA THR A 4 12.87 4.46 -17.60
C THR A 4 12.32 3.59 -18.72
N ILE A 5 13.15 3.25 -19.71
CA ILE A 5 12.74 2.38 -20.83
C ILE A 5 12.39 0.99 -20.33
N TRP A 6 13.21 0.41 -19.44
CA TRP A 6 12.95 -0.90 -18.83
C TRP A 6 11.67 -0.89 -17.99
N SER A 7 11.46 0.14 -17.20
CA SER A 7 10.24 0.29 -16.39
C SER A 7 8.99 0.42 -17.25
N LEU A 8 9.03 1.24 -18.30
CA LEU A 8 7.91 1.37 -19.25
C LEU A 8 7.64 0.06 -20.01
N SER A 9 8.70 -0.64 -20.45
CA SER A 9 8.53 -1.93 -21.12
C SER A 9 7.90 -2.98 -20.21
N ALA A 10 8.25 -3.00 -18.92
CA ALA A 10 7.62 -3.87 -17.93
C ALA A 10 6.14 -3.53 -17.73
N ILE A 11 5.78 -2.25 -17.65
CA ILE A 11 4.37 -1.80 -17.55
C ILE A 11 3.58 -2.28 -18.77
N VAL A 12 4.11 -2.07 -19.98
CA VAL A 12 3.47 -2.51 -21.23
C VAL A 12 3.32 -4.03 -21.28
N ALA A 13 4.35 -4.78 -20.87
CA ALA A 13 4.30 -6.25 -20.84
C ALA A 13 3.21 -6.75 -19.86
N VAL A 14 3.15 -6.20 -18.64
CA VAL A 14 2.12 -6.57 -17.66
C VAL A 14 0.72 -6.19 -18.16
N ALA A 15 0.55 -5.02 -18.79
CA ALA A 15 -0.71 -4.62 -19.40
C ALA A 15 -1.14 -5.58 -20.50
N ALA A 16 -0.22 -5.96 -21.40
CA ALA A 16 -0.50 -6.90 -22.51
C ALA A 16 -0.92 -8.28 -21.96
N VAL A 17 -0.22 -8.83 -20.96
CA VAL A 17 -0.62 -10.08 -20.31
C VAL A 17 -1.98 -9.95 -19.62
N THR A 18 -2.24 -8.83 -18.97
CA THR A 18 -3.52 -8.53 -18.32
C THR A 18 -4.68 -8.54 -19.34
N PHE A 19 -4.50 -7.88 -20.50
CA PHE A 19 -5.49 -7.90 -21.58
C PHE A 19 -5.69 -9.30 -22.17
N LEU A 20 -4.60 -10.04 -22.38
CA LEU A 20 -4.69 -11.41 -22.90
C LEU A 20 -5.48 -12.32 -21.95
N LEU A 21 -5.18 -12.28 -20.66
CA LEU A 21 -5.90 -13.05 -19.64
C LEU A 21 -7.37 -12.62 -19.53
N GLY A 22 -7.64 -11.33 -19.58
CA GLY A 22 -8.99 -10.76 -19.64
C GLY A 22 -9.77 -11.29 -20.85
N TYR A 23 -9.18 -11.27 -22.04
CA TYR A 23 -9.77 -11.79 -23.27
C TYR A 23 -10.04 -13.30 -23.19
N VAL A 24 -9.10 -14.10 -22.70
CA VAL A 24 -9.30 -15.55 -22.50
C VAL A 24 -10.44 -15.83 -21.51
N GLY A 25 -10.53 -15.03 -20.46
CA GLY A 25 -11.63 -15.13 -19.48
C GLY A 25 -12.99 -14.77 -20.06
N SER A 26 -13.04 -13.71 -20.89
CA SER A 26 -14.27 -13.17 -21.49
C SER A 26 -14.96 -14.16 -22.44
N ARG A 27 -14.20 -14.93 -23.19
CA ARG A 27 -14.73 -15.95 -24.12
C ARG A 27 -15.63 -17.02 -23.46
N LYS A 28 -15.59 -17.11 -22.13
CA LYS A 28 -16.34 -18.10 -21.33
C LYS A 28 -17.44 -17.46 -20.48
N ALA A 29 -17.70 -16.16 -20.62
CA ALA A 29 -18.67 -15.41 -19.83
C ALA A 29 -19.90 -15.05 -20.67
N ASN A 30 -20.77 -16.02 -20.93
CA ASN A 30 -21.91 -15.88 -21.85
C ASN A 30 -23.25 -15.68 -21.12
N THR A 31 -23.32 -15.84 -19.81
CA THR A 31 -24.56 -15.74 -19.02
C THR A 31 -24.38 -14.84 -17.81
N THR A 32 -25.48 -14.33 -17.25
CA THR A 32 -25.46 -13.53 -16.01
C THR A 32 -24.73 -14.23 -14.84
N PRO A 33 -24.95 -15.54 -14.58
CA PRO A 33 -24.16 -16.26 -13.57
C PRO A 33 -22.66 -16.38 -13.91
N ASP A 34 -22.30 -16.44 -15.20
CA ASP A 34 -20.89 -16.39 -15.60
C ASP A 34 -20.27 -15.05 -15.26
N PHE A 35 -20.98 -13.96 -15.57
CA PHE A 35 -20.53 -12.60 -15.37
C PHE A 35 -20.42 -12.25 -13.88
N LEU A 36 -21.45 -12.52 -13.08
CA LEU A 36 -21.52 -12.10 -11.68
C LEU A 36 -20.78 -13.02 -10.71
N VAL A 37 -20.82 -14.33 -10.89
CA VAL A 37 -20.28 -15.31 -9.92
C VAL A 37 -19.45 -16.43 -10.56
N ALA A 38 -19.02 -16.28 -11.80
CA ALA A 38 -18.18 -17.25 -12.53
C ALA A 38 -18.73 -18.71 -12.44
N ARG A 39 -20.07 -18.90 -12.52
CA ARG A 39 -20.78 -20.16 -12.31
C ARG A 39 -20.47 -20.85 -10.98
N ARG A 40 -19.92 -20.14 -10.02
CA ARG A 40 -19.49 -20.70 -8.72
C ARG A 40 -18.51 -21.87 -8.86
N ALA A 41 -17.63 -21.80 -9.85
CA ALA A 41 -16.72 -22.88 -10.24
C ALA A 41 -15.23 -22.55 -10.01
N ILE A 42 -14.92 -21.48 -9.26
CA ILE A 42 -13.54 -21.08 -9.01
C ILE A 42 -12.93 -21.92 -7.89
N PRO A 43 -11.83 -22.65 -8.14
CA PRO A 43 -11.14 -23.41 -7.11
C PRO A 43 -10.58 -22.51 -6.01
N ALA A 44 -10.52 -23.02 -4.77
CA ALA A 44 -10.13 -22.27 -3.59
C ALA A 44 -8.75 -21.61 -3.73
N THR A 45 -7.76 -22.29 -4.27
CA THR A 45 -6.41 -21.76 -4.46
C THR A 45 -6.35 -20.59 -5.45
N ARG A 46 -7.05 -20.71 -6.58
CA ARG A 46 -7.13 -19.63 -7.58
C ARG A 46 -7.88 -18.43 -7.03
N ASN A 47 -8.97 -18.68 -6.32
CA ASN A 47 -9.76 -17.61 -5.71
C ASN A 47 -8.96 -16.92 -4.61
N ALA A 48 -8.18 -17.66 -3.82
CA ALA A 48 -7.29 -17.08 -2.82
C ALA A 48 -6.24 -16.16 -3.45
N ALA A 49 -5.57 -16.61 -4.52
CA ALA A 49 -4.63 -15.75 -5.24
C ALA A 49 -5.31 -14.50 -5.82
N ALA A 50 -6.54 -14.63 -6.35
CA ALA A 50 -7.28 -13.49 -6.87
C ALA A 50 -7.68 -12.50 -5.76
N ILE A 51 -8.19 -12.97 -4.62
CA ILE A 51 -8.50 -12.13 -3.46
C ILE A 51 -7.24 -11.43 -2.95
N SER A 52 -6.15 -12.17 -2.79
CA SER A 52 -4.87 -11.59 -2.35
C SER A 52 -4.35 -10.57 -3.36
N GLY A 53 -4.47 -10.83 -4.67
CA GLY A 53 -4.09 -9.90 -5.73
C GLY A 53 -4.92 -8.62 -5.75
N GLU A 54 -6.19 -8.70 -5.40
CA GLU A 54 -7.09 -7.56 -5.28
C GLU A 54 -6.83 -6.76 -4.01
N TYR A 55 -6.67 -7.44 -2.90
CA TYR A 55 -6.45 -6.83 -1.59
C TYR A 55 -5.07 -6.17 -1.49
N LEU A 56 -4.02 -6.81 -2.00
CA LEU A 56 -2.67 -6.25 -2.04
C LEU A 56 -2.58 -5.19 -3.13
N SER A 57 -3.18 -4.06 -2.86
CA SER A 57 -3.13 -2.85 -3.68
C SER A 57 -1.77 -2.14 -3.53
N ALA A 58 -1.50 -1.16 -4.40
CA ALA A 58 -0.32 -0.31 -4.23
C ALA A 58 -0.32 0.37 -2.85
N ALA A 59 -1.47 0.84 -2.35
CA ALA A 59 -1.59 1.40 -1.02
C ALA A 59 -1.21 0.39 0.09
N SER A 60 -1.45 -0.91 -0.11
CA SER A 60 -1.12 -1.94 0.88
C SER A 60 0.38 -2.20 1.02
N PHE A 61 1.19 -1.99 -0.02
CA PHE A 61 2.63 -2.21 0.10
C PHE A 61 3.47 -0.93 0.04
N LEU A 62 3.19 0.01 -0.85
CA LEU A 62 3.84 1.33 -0.83
C LEU A 62 3.46 2.07 0.46
N GLY A 63 2.16 2.11 0.77
CA GLY A 63 1.66 2.77 1.97
C GLY A 63 2.18 2.13 3.26
N VAL A 64 2.12 0.81 3.40
CA VAL A 64 2.60 0.14 4.63
C VAL A 64 4.11 0.29 4.79
N ALA A 65 4.90 0.13 3.72
CA ALA A 65 6.34 0.34 3.79
C ALA A 65 6.70 1.78 4.18
N GLY A 66 6.03 2.77 3.58
CA GLY A 66 6.18 4.17 3.92
C GLY A 66 5.75 4.52 5.35
N LEU A 67 4.62 3.95 5.81
CA LEU A 67 4.16 4.15 7.19
C LEU A 67 5.14 3.54 8.20
N VAL A 68 5.66 2.33 7.94
CA VAL A 68 6.66 1.72 8.83
C VAL A 68 7.95 2.53 8.83
N LEU A 69 8.40 3.03 7.68
CA LEU A 69 9.56 3.92 7.61
C LEU A 69 9.36 5.16 8.49
N LYS A 70 8.18 5.79 8.39
CA LYS A 70 7.83 7.03 9.07
C LYS A 70 7.51 6.82 10.55
N ASP A 71 6.59 5.91 10.86
CA ASP A 71 5.97 5.77 12.18
C ASP A 71 6.50 4.57 12.99
N GLY A 72 7.43 3.78 12.40
CA GLY A 72 8.04 2.65 13.06
C GLY A 72 7.13 1.44 13.22
N ILE A 73 7.40 0.67 14.28
CA ILE A 73 6.71 -0.60 14.54
C ILE A 73 5.20 -0.43 14.76
N ASP A 74 4.74 0.74 15.20
CA ASP A 74 3.31 1.01 15.39
C ASP A 74 2.51 0.95 14.10
N ALA A 75 3.14 1.20 12.94
CA ALA A 75 2.50 1.03 11.66
C ALA A 75 2.15 -0.44 11.34
N LEU A 76 2.74 -1.41 12.04
CA LEU A 76 2.40 -2.84 11.87
C LEU A 76 1.00 -3.19 12.41
N TRP A 77 0.39 -2.32 13.21
CA TRP A 77 -1.00 -2.52 13.62
C TRP A 77 -1.99 -2.51 12.44
N TYR A 78 -1.64 -1.84 11.31
CA TYR A 78 -2.44 -1.91 10.07
C TYR A 78 -2.54 -3.34 9.51
N PRO A 79 -1.43 -4.01 9.14
CA PRO A 79 -1.49 -5.38 8.63
C PRO A 79 -1.99 -6.39 9.68
N ILE A 80 -1.78 -6.15 10.98
CA ILE A 80 -2.35 -6.98 12.04
C ILE A 80 -3.88 -6.88 12.06
N GLY A 81 -4.44 -5.68 12.03
CA GLY A 81 -5.89 -5.47 11.99
C GLY A 81 -6.51 -6.03 10.71
N PHE A 82 -5.87 -5.86 9.55
CA PHE A 82 -6.30 -6.47 8.29
C PHE A 82 -6.34 -8.00 8.37
N THR A 83 -5.28 -8.62 8.89
CA THR A 83 -5.19 -10.07 9.03
C THR A 83 -6.22 -10.62 10.02
N ALA A 84 -6.46 -9.92 11.13
CA ALA A 84 -7.51 -10.25 12.08
C ALA A 84 -8.90 -10.18 11.44
N GLY A 85 -9.17 -9.19 10.59
CA GLY A 85 -10.40 -9.09 9.80
C GLY A 85 -10.60 -10.30 8.87
N TYR A 86 -9.56 -10.76 8.19
CA TYR A 86 -9.63 -11.99 7.39
C TYR A 86 -9.86 -13.24 8.22
N LEU A 87 -9.29 -13.31 9.41
CA LEU A 87 -9.56 -14.41 10.34
C LEU A 87 -11.06 -14.45 10.72
N ALA A 88 -11.64 -13.30 11.00
CA ALA A 88 -13.08 -13.20 11.29
C ALA A 88 -13.95 -13.54 10.06
N LEU A 89 -13.52 -13.12 8.85
CA LEU A 89 -14.16 -13.56 7.60
C LEU A 89 -14.16 -15.09 7.48
N LEU A 90 -13.04 -15.76 7.81
CA LEU A 90 -12.93 -17.22 7.79
C LEU A 90 -13.94 -17.87 8.74
N LEU A 91 -14.03 -17.36 9.95
CA LEU A 91 -14.81 -17.98 11.01
C LEU A 91 -16.32 -17.75 10.83
N PHE A 92 -16.72 -16.53 10.48
CA PHE A 92 -18.12 -16.10 10.62
C PHE A 92 -18.80 -15.75 9.30
N VAL A 93 -18.10 -15.37 8.23
CA VAL A 93 -18.71 -14.75 7.05
C VAL A 93 -18.62 -15.63 5.80
N ALA A 94 -17.46 -16.17 5.46
CA ALA A 94 -17.21 -16.79 4.16
C ALA A 94 -18.17 -17.95 3.84
N ALA A 95 -18.37 -18.87 4.76
CA ALA A 95 -19.22 -20.04 4.52
C ALA A 95 -20.72 -19.72 4.57
N PRO A 96 -21.26 -18.95 5.54
CA PRO A 96 -22.66 -18.51 5.52
C PRO A 96 -22.99 -17.71 4.26
N LEU A 97 -22.14 -16.79 3.87
CA LEU A 97 -22.33 -15.94 2.70
C LEU A 97 -22.43 -16.79 1.42
N ARG A 98 -21.50 -17.74 1.26
CA ARG A 98 -21.55 -18.65 0.10
C ARG A 98 -22.79 -19.52 0.08
N ARG A 99 -23.27 -19.98 1.24
CA ARG A 99 -24.48 -20.84 1.36
C ARG A 99 -25.78 -20.10 1.11
N SER A 100 -25.80 -18.77 1.27
CA SER A 100 -27.02 -17.97 1.04
C SER A 100 -27.55 -18.03 -0.39
N GLY A 101 -26.71 -18.35 -1.37
CA GLY A 101 -27.09 -18.34 -2.77
C GLY A 101 -27.17 -16.97 -3.42
N ALA A 102 -26.97 -15.88 -2.70
CA ALA A 102 -27.00 -14.52 -3.20
C ALA A 102 -25.91 -14.26 -4.26
N TYR A 103 -26.10 -13.23 -5.06
CA TYR A 103 -25.12 -12.77 -6.06
C TYR A 103 -24.31 -11.59 -5.57
N THR A 104 -24.92 -10.75 -4.76
CA THR A 104 -24.30 -9.51 -4.23
C THR A 104 -24.52 -9.38 -2.73
N LEU A 105 -23.76 -8.49 -2.09
CA LEU A 105 -23.93 -8.17 -0.68
C LEU A 105 -25.31 -7.58 -0.37
N PRO A 106 -25.85 -6.63 -1.15
CA PRO A 106 -27.21 -6.12 -0.98
C PRO A 106 -28.29 -7.19 -1.13
N ASP A 107 -28.13 -8.15 -2.06
CA ASP A 107 -29.08 -9.29 -2.19
C ASP A 107 -29.06 -10.17 -0.94
N PHE A 108 -27.89 -10.41 -0.37
CA PHE A 108 -27.76 -11.15 0.89
C PHE A 108 -28.45 -10.42 2.06
N ALA A 109 -28.24 -9.11 2.15
CA ALA A 109 -28.84 -8.29 3.21
C ALA A 109 -30.38 -8.29 3.10
N GLU A 110 -30.93 -8.13 1.90
CA GLU A 110 -32.38 -8.22 1.63
C GLU A 110 -32.94 -9.59 2.00
N ALA A 111 -32.30 -10.65 1.51
CA ALA A 111 -32.75 -12.02 1.79
C ALA A 111 -32.72 -12.37 3.29
N ARG A 112 -31.77 -11.80 4.04
CA ARG A 112 -31.60 -12.06 5.48
C ARG A 112 -32.56 -11.27 6.35
N LEU A 113 -32.85 -10.01 5.98
CA LEU A 113 -33.64 -9.07 6.78
C LEU A 113 -35.06 -8.84 6.23
N GLY A 114 -35.40 -9.44 5.08
CA GLY A 114 -36.76 -9.39 4.49
C GLY A 114 -37.22 -7.99 4.06
N SER A 115 -36.28 -7.07 3.71
CA SER A 115 -36.64 -5.69 3.43
C SER A 115 -35.87 -5.12 2.20
N ALA A 116 -36.62 -4.66 1.20
CA ALA A 116 -36.06 -3.97 0.03
C ALA A 116 -35.34 -2.67 0.40
N ASN A 117 -35.77 -1.97 1.45
CA ASN A 117 -35.10 -0.76 1.92
C ASN A 117 -33.68 -1.06 2.40
N VAL A 118 -33.46 -2.21 3.03
CA VAL A 118 -32.14 -2.67 3.44
C VAL A 118 -31.24 -2.91 2.22
N ARG A 119 -31.77 -3.45 1.14
CA ARG A 119 -31.05 -3.61 -0.13
C ARG A 119 -30.58 -2.26 -0.68
N HIS A 120 -31.46 -1.26 -0.77
CA HIS A 120 -31.12 0.06 -1.27
C HIS A 120 -30.06 0.75 -0.38
N PHE A 121 -30.25 0.68 0.93
CA PHE A 121 -29.29 1.19 1.90
C PHE A 121 -27.92 0.51 1.78
N SER A 122 -27.88 -0.81 1.71
CA SER A 122 -26.64 -1.58 1.51
C SER A 122 -25.98 -1.23 0.18
N THR A 123 -26.75 -1.06 -0.90
CA THR A 123 -26.23 -0.67 -2.21
C THR A 123 -25.53 0.69 -2.15
N PHE A 124 -26.17 1.66 -1.48
CA PHE A 124 -25.57 2.99 -1.29
C PHE A 124 -24.20 2.89 -0.61
N PHE A 125 -24.09 2.15 0.50
CA PHE A 125 -22.80 2.00 1.19
C PHE A 125 -21.77 1.23 0.37
N VAL A 126 -22.16 0.20 -0.37
CA VAL A 126 -21.27 -0.54 -1.27
C VAL A 126 -20.66 0.41 -2.33
N VAL A 127 -21.48 1.29 -2.91
CA VAL A 127 -21.00 2.29 -3.88
C VAL A 127 -20.07 3.30 -3.21
N CYS A 128 -20.43 3.85 -2.04
CA CYS A 128 -19.59 4.80 -1.32
C CYS A 128 -18.22 4.19 -0.95
N ILE A 129 -18.20 2.97 -0.40
CA ILE A 129 -16.95 2.26 -0.08
C ILE A 129 -16.12 2.04 -1.35
N GLY A 130 -16.76 1.62 -2.45
CA GLY A 130 -16.08 1.42 -3.73
C GLY A 130 -15.42 2.67 -4.26
N VAL A 131 -16.12 3.81 -4.26
CA VAL A 131 -15.57 5.11 -4.69
C VAL A 131 -14.40 5.54 -3.81
N LEU A 132 -14.57 5.51 -2.48
CA LEU A 132 -13.50 5.87 -1.54
C LEU A 132 -12.27 4.96 -1.68
N TYR A 133 -12.47 3.68 -1.99
CA TYR A 133 -11.38 2.75 -2.22
C TYR A 133 -10.63 3.00 -3.54
N LEU A 134 -11.30 3.51 -4.58
CA LEU A 134 -10.68 3.81 -5.86
C LEU A 134 -9.71 5.00 -5.79
N VAL A 135 -9.98 6.01 -4.96
CA VAL A 135 -9.15 7.22 -4.87
C VAL A 135 -7.67 6.91 -4.60
N PRO A 136 -7.29 6.19 -3.53
CA PRO A 136 -5.89 5.89 -3.28
C PRO A 136 -5.25 4.99 -4.35
N GLN A 137 -6.04 4.18 -5.07
CA GLN A 137 -5.52 3.36 -6.17
C GLN A 137 -5.11 4.24 -7.36
N LEU A 138 -5.93 5.22 -7.72
CA LEU A 138 -5.63 6.16 -8.81
C LEU A 138 -4.46 7.08 -8.44
N GLN A 139 -4.39 7.53 -7.19
CA GLN A 139 -3.25 8.31 -6.68
C GLN A 139 -1.95 7.51 -6.75
N SER A 140 -1.95 6.26 -6.31
CA SER A 140 -0.77 5.40 -6.37
C SER A 140 -0.32 5.10 -7.80
N ALA A 141 -1.26 4.95 -8.74
CA ALA A 141 -0.94 4.81 -10.15
C ALA A 141 -0.29 6.08 -10.71
N GLY A 142 -0.81 7.25 -10.33
CA GLY A 142 -0.24 8.54 -10.66
C GLY A 142 1.17 8.70 -10.11
N LEU A 143 1.35 8.47 -8.81
CA LEU A 143 2.64 8.55 -8.13
C LEU A 143 3.69 7.65 -8.80
N THR A 144 3.32 6.40 -9.09
CA THR A 144 4.23 5.44 -9.74
C THR A 144 4.67 5.95 -11.11
N LEU A 145 3.74 6.44 -11.94
CA LEU A 145 4.08 6.96 -13.27
C LEU A 145 4.95 8.20 -13.18
N THR A 146 4.62 9.15 -12.30
CA THR A 146 5.38 10.38 -12.11
C THR A 146 6.80 10.07 -11.65
N THR A 147 6.97 9.17 -10.67
CA THR A 147 8.29 8.77 -10.17
C THR A 147 9.17 8.14 -11.27
N ILE A 148 8.58 7.36 -12.18
CA ILE A 148 9.34 6.69 -13.26
C ILE A 148 9.61 7.61 -14.44
N THR A 149 8.67 8.46 -14.81
CA THR A 149 8.69 9.18 -16.11
C THR A 149 8.76 10.69 -15.98
N GLY A 150 8.45 11.26 -14.82
CA GLY A 150 8.28 12.70 -14.63
C GLY A 150 6.95 13.26 -15.20
N LEU A 151 6.08 12.41 -15.78
CA LEU A 151 4.80 12.85 -16.31
C LEU A 151 3.80 13.24 -15.19
N PRO A 152 2.83 14.12 -15.45
CA PRO A 152 1.81 14.46 -14.46
C PRO A 152 1.04 13.25 -13.95
N ALA A 153 0.75 13.21 -12.65
CA ALA A 153 0.13 12.05 -11.98
C ALA A 153 -1.21 11.60 -12.57
N TRP A 154 -2.01 12.54 -13.11
CA TRP A 154 -3.32 12.20 -13.69
C TRP A 154 -3.24 11.25 -14.91
N PHE A 155 -2.11 11.24 -15.64
CA PHE A 155 -1.88 10.29 -16.74
C PHE A 155 -1.86 8.84 -16.24
N GLY A 156 -1.22 8.59 -15.08
CA GLY A 156 -1.18 7.24 -14.49
C GLY A 156 -2.57 6.75 -14.11
N GLY A 157 -3.36 7.62 -13.46
CA GLY A 157 -4.76 7.33 -13.14
C GLY A 157 -5.61 7.04 -14.38
N LEU A 158 -5.46 7.84 -15.44
CA LEU A 158 -6.18 7.65 -16.71
C LEU A 158 -5.84 6.31 -17.38
N ILE A 159 -4.56 5.99 -17.51
CA ILE A 159 -4.10 4.72 -18.12
C ILE A 159 -4.69 3.52 -17.37
N VAL A 160 -4.58 3.52 -16.04
CA VAL A 160 -5.11 2.43 -15.21
C VAL A 160 -6.63 2.35 -15.34
N THR A 161 -7.35 3.48 -15.34
CA THR A 161 -8.79 3.50 -15.52
C THR A 161 -9.21 2.87 -16.84
N VAL A 162 -8.57 3.22 -17.95
CA VAL A 162 -8.87 2.65 -19.28
C VAL A 162 -8.64 1.13 -19.28
N ILE A 163 -7.50 0.67 -18.73
CA ILE A 163 -7.19 -0.77 -18.66
C ILE A 163 -8.24 -1.52 -17.85
N VAL A 164 -8.62 -0.97 -16.69
CA VAL A 164 -9.60 -1.61 -15.79
C VAL A 164 -10.98 -1.66 -16.44
N VAL A 165 -11.45 -0.55 -17.01
CA VAL A 165 -12.77 -0.48 -17.66
C VAL A 165 -12.87 -1.51 -18.79
N ILE A 166 -11.86 -1.62 -19.66
CA ILE A 166 -11.86 -2.61 -20.75
C ILE A 166 -11.92 -4.03 -20.22
N ASN A 167 -11.14 -4.34 -19.17
CA ASN A 167 -11.15 -5.69 -18.58
C ASN A 167 -12.48 -6.03 -17.90
N VAL A 168 -13.09 -5.07 -17.21
CA VAL A 168 -14.39 -5.28 -16.51
C VAL A 168 -15.52 -5.48 -17.52
N LEU A 169 -15.61 -4.60 -18.51
CA LEU A 169 -16.64 -4.69 -19.54
C LEU A 169 -16.53 -5.97 -20.38
N GLY A 170 -15.30 -6.43 -20.64
CA GLY A 170 -15.05 -7.58 -21.50
C GLY A 170 -15.34 -8.94 -20.88
N GLY A 171 -15.24 -9.13 -19.55
CA GLY A 171 -15.15 -10.50 -19.06
C GLY A 171 -15.77 -10.86 -17.71
N GLY A 172 -16.33 -9.90 -16.99
CA GLY A 172 -16.97 -10.14 -15.70
C GLY A 172 -16.06 -10.82 -14.67
N MET A 173 -16.67 -11.49 -13.68
CA MET A 173 -15.97 -12.06 -12.51
C MET A 173 -14.93 -13.15 -12.91
N ARG A 174 -15.16 -13.89 -13.99
CA ARG A 174 -14.26 -14.94 -14.42
C ARG A 174 -12.94 -14.41 -14.97
N ALA A 175 -13.02 -13.41 -15.84
CA ALA A 175 -11.84 -12.75 -16.41
C ALA A 175 -11.04 -12.03 -15.31
N ILE A 176 -11.73 -11.24 -14.48
CA ILE A 176 -11.12 -10.51 -13.37
C ILE A 176 -10.40 -11.46 -12.41
N THR A 177 -10.97 -12.65 -12.11
CA THR A 177 -10.32 -13.64 -11.23
C THR A 177 -9.01 -14.16 -11.81
N LEU A 178 -8.92 -14.40 -13.13
CA LEU A 178 -7.69 -14.83 -13.78
C LEU A 178 -6.61 -13.74 -13.74
N VAL A 179 -7.01 -12.52 -14.09
CA VAL A 179 -6.13 -11.34 -14.09
C VAL A 179 -5.56 -11.10 -12.69
N GLN A 180 -6.39 -11.07 -11.68
CA GLN A 180 -5.94 -10.77 -10.32
C GLN A 180 -5.11 -11.89 -9.70
N ALA A 181 -5.42 -13.16 -10.00
CA ALA A 181 -4.58 -14.28 -9.58
C ALA A 181 -3.16 -14.18 -10.20
N PHE A 182 -3.05 -13.79 -11.46
CA PHE A 182 -1.76 -13.50 -12.09
C PHE A 182 -1.06 -12.31 -11.44
N GLN A 183 -1.79 -11.21 -11.24
CA GLN A 183 -1.25 -10.00 -10.62
C GLN A 183 -0.73 -10.22 -9.20
N TYR A 184 -1.33 -11.12 -8.41
CA TYR A 184 -0.80 -11.48 -7.10
C TYR A 184 0.64 -11.99 -7.18
N TRP A 185 0.89 -12.98 -8.05
CA TRP A 185 2.22 -13.56 -8.23
C TRP A 185 3.21 -12.54 -8.80
N GLY A 186 2.76 -11.73 -9.76
CA GLY A 186 3.56 -10.63 -10.30
C GLY A 186 3.96 -9.61 -9.24
N LYS A 187 3.02 -9.17 -8.38
CA LYS A 187 3.28 -8.24 -7.27
C LYS A 187 4.21 -8.86 -6.22
N LEU A 188 3.97 -10.11 -5.84
CA LEU A 188 4.83 -10.80 -4.88
C LEU A 188 6.27 -10.89 -5.40
N PHE A 189 6.45 -11.26 -6.67
CA PHE A 189 7.78 -11.30 -7.30
C PHE A 189 8.41 -9.91 -7.37
N ALA A 190 7.65 -8.90 -7.79
CA ALA A 190 8.14 -7.53 -7.95
C ALA A 190 8.62 -6.89 -6.66
N ILE A 191 8.09 -7.30 -5.49
CA ILE A 191 8.55 -6.82 -4.20
C ILE A 191 9.57 -7.76 -3.55
N ALA A 192 9.41 -9.07 -3.67
CA ALA A 192 10.29 -10.04 -3.02
C ALA A 192 11.69 -10.09 -3.67
N ALA A 193 11.77 -10.03 -5.00
CA ALA A 193 13.06 -10.11 -5.69
C ALA A 193 13.97 -8.92 -5.35
N PRO A 194 13.53 -7.65 -5.43
CA PRO A 194 14.34 -6.53 -4.95
C PRO A 194 14.63 -6.61 -3.45
N THR A 195 13.66 -7.01 -2.60
CA THR A 195 13.93 -7.19 -1.16
C THR A 195 15.09 -8.13 -0.91
N PHE A 196 15.12 -9.25 -1.61
CA PHE A 196 16.19 -10.22 -1.49
C PHE A 196 17.55 -9.63 -1.93
N VAL A 197 17.57 -8.95 -3.07
CA VAL A 197 18.79 -8.29 -3.59
C VAL A 197 19.29 -7.23 -2.59
N LEU A 198 18.40 -6.36 -2.11
CA LEU A 198 18.75 -5.32 -1.14
C LEU A 198 19.27 -5.92 0.18
N PHE A 199 18.69 -7.02 0.63
CA PHE A 199 19.17 -7.73 1.82
C PHE A 199 20.58 -8.33 1.61
N VAL A 200 20.84 -8.90 0.44
CA VAL A 200 22.18 -9.39 0.08
C VAL A 200 23.18 -8.24 0.01
N VAL A 201 22.82 -7.11 -0.59
CA VAL A 201 23.67 -5.91 -0.65
C VAL A 201 23.96 -5.40 0.77
N PHE A 202 22.97 -5.37 1.65
CA PHE A 202 23.14 -5.00 3.05
C PHE A 202 24.15 -5.92 3.77
N LEU A 203 24.01 -7.23 3.62
CA LEU A 203 24.92 -8.21 4.23
C LEU A 203 26.35 -8.13 3.67
N ALA A 204 26.51 -7.78 2.40
CA ALA A 204 27.80 -7.67 1.74
C ALA A 204 28.53 -6.33 2.03
N SER A 205 27.84 -5.32 2.50
CA SER A 205 28.38 -3.96 2.69
C SER A 205 27.93 -3.35 4.04
N PRO A 206 28.28 -3.96 5.18
CA PRO A 206 27.81 -3.49 6.49
C PRO A 206 28.39 -2.13 6.89
N ASP A 207 29.54 -1.71 6.32
CA ASP A 207 30.32 -0.54 6.76
C ASP A 207 30.00 0.78 6.03
N ARG A 208 28.95 0.84 5.23
CA ARG A 208 28.60 2.09 4.50
C ARG A 208 27.98 3.16 5.41
N GLY A 209 28.71 3.61 6.44
CA GLY A 209 28.36 4.79 7.26
C GLY A 209 26.99 4.72 7.95
N THR A 210 26.47 3.52 8.10
CA THR A 210 25.12 3.26 8.59
C THR A 210 25.12 3.22 10.11
N GLN A 211 24.31 4.07 10.72
CA GLN A 211 24.02 3.92 12.14
C GLN A 211 23.22 2.61 12.35
N PRO A 212 23.62 1.77 13.32
CA PRO A 212 22.83 0.61 13.70
C PRO A 212 21.41 1.04 14.07
N ILE A 213 20.41 0.22 13.74
CA ILE A 213 19.00 0.48 14.16
C ILE A 213 18.88 0.57 15.69
N SER A 214 19.82 -0.01 16.42
CA SER A 214 19.90 0.04 17.88
C SER A 214 20.48 1.35 18.45
N ASP A 215 20.93 2.29 17.61
CA ASP A 215 21.47 3.56 18.08
C ASP A 215 20.36 4.44 18.69
N GLU A 216 20.60 4.96 19.89
CA GLU A 216 19.69 5.87 20.60
C GLU A 216 19.70 7.30 20.04
N GLY A 217 20.69 7.62 19.18
CA GLY A 217 20.80 8.93 18.54
C GLY A 217 19.72 9.21 17.49
N VAL A 218 19.59 10.48 17.12
CA VAL A 218 18.74 10.86 15.98
C VAL A 218 19.31 10.34 14.68
N VAL A 219 18.43 9.98 13.75
CA VAL A 219 18.82 9.53 12.41
C VAL A 219 19.57 10.65 11.67
N ARG A 220 20.65 10.30 10.98
CA ARG A 220 21.50 11.26 10.26
C ARG A 220 21.60 10.89 8.78
N PHE A 221 21.78 11.90 7.95
CA PHE A 221 22.02 11.69 6.53
C PHE A 221 23.39 11.01 6.32
N PRO A 222 23.43 9.84 5.66
CA PRO A 222 24.71 9.16 5.39
C PRO A 222 25.57 9.92 4.37
N GLN A 223 24.95 10.71 3.49
CA GLN A 223 25.57 11.52 2.46
C GLN A 223 24.80 12.84 2.31
N ALA A 224 25.39 13.81 1.57
CA ALA A 224 24.67 15.04 1.26
C ALA A 224 23.42 14.71 0.41
N GLU A 225 22.28 15.25 0.81
CA GLU A 225 20.99 14.93 0.18
C GLU A 225 20.18 16.20 -0.08
N LYS A 226 19.43 16.18 -1.19
CA LYS A 226 18.53 17.25 -1.59
C LYS A 226 17.10 16.72 -1.57
N ILE A 227 16.25 17.34 -0.76
CA ILE A 227 14.84 16.96 -0.59
C ILE A 227 13.96 18.08 -1.10
N THR A 228 12.97 17.73 -1.91
CA THR A 228 11.95 18.69 -2.37
C THR A 228 10.61 18.28 -1.77
N VAL A 229 9.94 19.23 -1.14
CA VAL A 229 8.56 19.04 -0.67
C VAL A 229 7.63 18.92 -1.86
N ALA A 230 6.88 17.80 -1.94
CA ALA A 230 6.06 17.49 -3.12
C ALA A 230 4.79 18.37 -3.21
N GLU A 231 3.61 17.77 -3.11
CA GLU A 231 2.34 18.43 -3.45
C GLU A 231 1.60 19.02 -2.25
N GLN A 232 2.01 18.71 -1.02
CA GLN A 232 1.29 19.10 0.19
C GLN A 232 2.19 19.82 1.17
N VAL A 233 1.60 20.74 1.94
CA VAL A 233 2.26 21.34 3.09
C VAL A 233 2.59 20.26 4.11
N ILE A 234 3.83 20.21 4.56
CA ILE A 234 4.29 19.25 5.58
C ILE A 234 4.83 19.97 6.80
N LYS A 235 4.60 19.37 7.98
CA LYS A 235 5.23 19.81 9.22
C LYS A 235 6.35 18.86 9.58
N VAL A 236 7.56 19.39 9.72
CA VAL A 236 8.72 18.61 10.11
C VAL A 236 9.21 19.06 11.48
N ARG A 237 9.57 18.09 12.31
CA ARG A 237 10.15 18.31 13.63
C ARG A 237 11.66 18.15 13.57
N VAL A 238 12.33 19.08 14.21
CA VAL A 238 13.79 19.10 14.38
C VAL A 238 14.10 18.93 15.87
N ASP A 239 14.73 17.83 16.25
CA ASP A 239 15.10 17.53 17.64
C ASP A 239 16.56 17.92 17.96
N GLU A 240 17.43 18.02 16.97
CA GLU A 240 18.78 18.57 17.08
C GLU A 240 18.97 19.74 16.13
N PRO A 241 19.55 20.86 16.58
CA PRO A 241 19.79 22.01 15.72
C PRO A 241 20.65 21.66 14.52
N LEU A 242 20.29 22.19 13.36
CA LEU A 242 21.03 21.99 12.12
C LEU A 242 21.06 23.24 11.26
N THR A 243 22.07 23.31 10.38
CA THR A 243 22.17 24.33 9.33
C THR A 243 21.99 23.66 7.99
N LEU A 244 21.07 24.18 7.19
CA LEU A 244 20.79 23.64 5.85
C LEU A 244 20.63 24.79 4.87
N LYS A 245 20.68 24.50 3.57
CA LYS A 245 20.27 25.47 2.55
C LYS A 245 18.82 25.21 2.17
N VAL A 246 18.04 26.28 2.07
CA VAL A 246 16.64 26.22 1.68
C VAL A 246 16.39 27.16 0.52
N HIS A 247 15.54 26.74 -0.40
CA HIS A 247 14.98 27.55 -1.46
C HIS A 247 13.47 27.28 -1.49
N GLY A 248 12.66 28.22 -1.01
CA GLY A 248 11.22 28.10 -0.95
C GLY A 248 10.61 28.78 0.27
N GLU A 249 9.51 28.26 0.78
CA GLU A 249 8.72 28.88 1.85
C GLU A 249 8.70 28.02 3.12
N ILE A 250 9.07 28.65 4.26
CA ILE A 250 9.06 28.06 5.60
C ILE A 250 8.19 28.94 6.50
N ASP A 251 7.23 28.36 7.21
CA ASP A 251 6.33 29.08 8.13
C ASP A 251 5.67 30.33 7.50
N GLY A 252 5.30 30.23 6.20
CA GLY A 252 4.71 31.32 5.46
C GLY A 252 5.68 32.44 5.05
N ARG A 253 7.01 32.21 5.13
CA ARG A 253 8.04 33.19 4.74
C ARG A 253 8.98 32.60 3.70
N GLU A 254 9.29 33.39 2.67
CA GLU A 254 10.31 33.00 1.70
C GLU A 254 11.69 32.86 2.39
N ALA A 255 12.38 31.78 2.10
CA ALA A 255 13.73 31.49 2.55
C ALA A 255 14.59 31.12 1.33
N ASP A 256 15.70 31.82 1.17
CA ASP A 256 16.68 31.55 0.09
C ASP A 256 18.10 31.59 0.67
N GLY A 257 18.79 30.45 0.67
CA GLY A 257 20.14 30.32 1.16
C GLY A 257 20.28 29.52 2.46
N LYS A 258 21.33 29.80 3.23
CA LYS A 258 21.64 29.10 4.49
C LYS A 258 20.70 29.55 5.61
N VAL A 259 20.00 28.59 6.21
CA VAL A 259 19.08 28.80 7.33
C VAL A 259 19.52 27.93 8.51
N PHE A 260 19.46 28.48 9.71
CA PHE A 260 19.66 27.74 10.95
C PHE A 260 18.29 27.33 11.53
N TRP A 261 18.08 26.03 11.74
CA TRP A 261 16.92 25.50 12.42
C TRP A 261 17.29 25.06 13.83
N GLY A 262 16.67 25.71 14.82
CA GLY A 262 16.72 25.26 16.20
C GLY A 262 15.78 24.06 16.42
N ARG A 263 15.68 23.59 17.66
CA ARG A 263 14.65 22.61 18.04
C ARG A 263 13.26 23.22 17.87
N GLY A 264 12.37 22.50 17.16
CA GLY A 264 11.02 22.99 16.88
C GLY A 264 10.35 22.29 15.74
N VAL A 265 9.13 22.72 15.41
CA VAL A 265 8.34 22.26 14.28
C VAL A 265 8.32 23.38 13.24
N TYR A 266 8.59 23.03 11.99
CA TYR A 266 8.63 23.93 10.85
C TYR A 266 7.60 23.49 9.82
N GLU A 267 6.82 24.42 9.29
CA GLU A 267 5.87 24.17 8.23
C GLU A 267 6.50 24.50 6.87
N LEU A 268 6.46 23.52 5.95
CA LEU A 268 7.10 23.64 4.64
C LEU A 268 6.04 23.63 3.55
N SER A 269 6.07 24.64 2.71
CA SER A 269 5.18 24.72 1.54
C SER A 269 5.65 23.83 0.38
N PRO A 270 4.72 23.38 -0.49
CA PRO A 270 5.06 22.62 -1.70
C PRO A 270 6.10 23.35 -2.56
N GLY A 271 7.03 22.59 -3.14
CA GLY A 271 8.11 23.14 -3.95
C GLY A 271 9.34 23.61 -3.15
N THR A 272 9.26 23.67 -1.82
CA THR A 272 10.42 24.00 -0.99
C THR A 272 11.50 22.95 -1.15
N VAL A 273 12.71 23.39 -1.44
CA VAL A 273 13.89 22.57 -1.63
C VAL A 273 14.83 22.74 -0.44
N MET A 274 15.26 21.64 0.13
CA MET A 274 16.18 21.58 1.27
C MET A 274 17.43 20.81 0.86
N GLU A 275 18.62 21.36 1.14
CA GLU A 275 19.90 20.70 0.91
C GLU A 275 20.60 20.46 2.25
N PHE A 276 20.85 19.18 2.54
CA PHE A 276 21.49 18.71 3.76
C PHE A 276 22.93 18.27 3.49
N THR A 277 23.81 18.45 4.46
CA THR A 277 25.17 17.90 4.43
C THR A 277 25.21 16.52 5.06
N ALA A 278 26.17 15.69 4.67
CA ALA A 278 26.41 14.40 5.32
C ALA A 278 26.61 14.59 6.84
N GLY A 279 26.03 13.67 7.63
CA GLY A 279 26.06 13.74 9.09
C GLY A 279 25.04 14.68 9.73
N SER A 280 24.30 15.48 8.96
CA SER A 280 23.22 16.32 9.51
C SER A 280 22.09 15.46 10.09
N PRO A 281 21.42 15.88 11.18
CA PRO A 281 20.23 15.20 11.67
C PRO A 281 19.10 15.30 10.63
N VAL A 282 18.31 14.23 10.51
CA VAL A 282 17.17 14.16 9.59
C VAL A 282 15.94 14.77 10.26
N PRO A 283 15.34 15.83 9.71
CA PRO A 283 14.03 16.29 10.16
C PRO A 283 12.97 15.23 9.86
N VAL A 284 12.15 14.91 10.83
CA VAL A 284 11.08 13.91 10.68
C VAL A 284 9.73 14.59 10.57
N VAL A 285 8.77 13.96 9.91
CA VAL A 285 7.38 14.46 9.93
C VAL A 285 6.91 14.53 11.39
N ASP A 286 6.23 15.62 11.74
CA ASP A 286 5.78 15.84 13.12
C ASP A 286 4.89 14.70 13.62
N GLY A 287 5.17 14.21 14.82
CA GLY A 287 4.55 13.02 15.39
C GLY A 287 5.26 11.68 15.10
N SER A 288 6.27 11.66 14.22
CA SER A 288 7.06 10.45 13.93
C SER A 288 8.23 10.29 14.90
N PRO A 289 8.70 9.04 15.16
CA PRO A 289 9.86 8.80 16.01
C PRO A 289 11.17 9.31 15.35
N THR A 290 11.95 10.06 16.10
CA THR A 290 13.21 10.65 15.64
C THR A 290 14.42 9.73 15.81
N THR A 291 14.37 8.85 16.85
CA THR A 291 15.46 7.91 17.13
C THR A 291 15.15 6.51 16.59
N ASN A 292 16.19 5.72 16.34
CA ASN A 292 16.01 4.32 15.96
C ASN A 292 15.46 3.49 17.12
N HIS A 293 15.78 3.85 18.34
CA HIS A 293 15.25 3.23 19.54
C HIS A 293 13.73 3.36 19.62
N ASP A 294 13.19 4.58 19.44
CA ASP A 294 11.74 4.81 19.50
C ASP A 294 11.02 4.20 18.29
N TRP A 295 11.69 4.18 17.13
CA TRP A 295 11.15 3.58 15.92
C TRP A 295 10.94 2.06 16.03
N THR A 296 11.80 1.37 16.79
CA THR A 296 11.72 -0.09 17.02
C THR A 296 10.81 -0.48 18.19
N ARG A 297 10.21 0.48 18.90
CA ARG A 297 9.36 0.22 20.07
C ARG A 297 7.96 0.77 19.87
N PRO A 298 6.92 0.09 20.37
CA PRO A 298 5.58 0.67 20.40
C PRO A 298 5.58 1.97 21.23
N GLN A 299 4.94 3.01 20.70
CA GLN A 299 4.77 4.25 21.45
C GLN A 299 3.75 4.02 22.56
N THR A 300 4.18 4.15 23.81
CA THR A 300 3.36 3.93 25.00
C THR A 300 3.16 5.25 25.75
N GLY A 301 2.46 6.17 25.12
CA GLY A 301 2.21 7.54 25.66
C GLY A 301 1.01 7.65 26.60
N GLY A 302 0.43 6.53 27.08
CA GLY A 302 -0.72 6.54 27.99
C GLY A 302 -2.04 6.12 27.34
N ILE A 303 -3.17 6.47 27.96
CA ILE A 303 -4.53 6.06 27.54
C ILE A 303 -4.84 6.54 26.11
N SER A 304 -4.39 7.72 25.73
CA SER A 304 -4.62 8.28 24.39
C SER A 304 -4.04 7.41 23.29
N ASP A 305 -2.80 6.92 23.46
CA ASP A 305 -2.13 6.12 22.44
C ASP A 305 -2.67 4.68 22.39
N LEU A 306 -3.07 4.14 23.53
CA LEU A 306 -3.83 2.89 23.58
C LEU A 306 -5.15 3.02 22.83
N LEU A 307 -5.91 4.10 23.03
CA LEU A 307 -7.17 4.33 22.33
C LEU A 307 -6.95 4.48 20.81
N LYS A 308 -5.90 5.17 20.37
CA LYS A 308 -5.54 5.27 18.95
C LYS A 308 -5.25 3.88 18.36
N THR A 309 -4.40 3.10 19.01
CA THR A 309 -4.03 1.77 18.57
C THR A 309 -5.22 0.83 18.48
N TYR A 310 -6.05 0.76 19.54
CA TYR A 310 -7.25 -0.09 19.52
C TYR A 310 -8.28 0.39 18.50
N SER A 311 -8.47 1.70 18.34
CA SER A 311 -9.35 2.26 17.32
C SER A 311 -8.88 1.90 15.92
N LEU A 312 -7.57 1.96 15.67
CA LEU A 312 -6.97 1.56 14.39
C LEU A 312 -7.19 0.07 14.11
N ILE A 313 -6.89 -0.79 15.09
CA ILE A 313 -7.10 -2.24 14.95
C ILE A 313 -8.58 -2.53 14.69
N PHE A 314 -9.48 -1.91 15.44
CA PHE A 314 -10.92 -2.14 15.30
C PHE A 314 -11.45 -1.64 13.95
N ALA A 315 -11.00 -0.47 13.50
CA ALA A 315 -11.37 0.10 12.20
C ALA A 315 -10.88 -0.78 11.04
N THR A 316 -9.63 -1.23 11.08
CA THR A 316 -9.05 -2.08 10.04
C THR A 316 -9.64 -3.50 10.06
N PHE A 317 -9.92 -4.05 11.23
CA PHE A 317 -10.60 -5.32 11.42
C PHE A 317 -12.01 -5.32 10.82
N LEU A 318 -12.86 -4.37 11.24
CA LEU A 318 -14.23 -4.26 10.72
C LEU A 318 -14.23 -3.86 9.24
N GLY A 319 -13.34 -2.95 8.84
CA GLY A 319 -13.18 -2.54 7.45
C GLY A 319 -12.90 -3.73 6.55
N THR A 320 -11.95 -4.58 6.91
CA THR A 320 -11.62 -5.79 6.13
C THR A 320 -12.79 -6.77 6.05
N MET A 321 -13.53 -6.95 7.13
CA MET A 321 -14.72 -7.81 7.13
C MET A 321 -15.82 -7.31 6.19
N GLY A 322 -15.93 -5.99 6.00
CA GLY A 322 -16.98 -5.33 5.24
C GLY A 322 -16.63 -4.95 3.81
N LEU A 323 -15.38 -5.18 3.34
CA LEU A 323 -14.96 -4.79 1.98
C LEU A 323 -15.78 -5.50 0.90
N PRO A 324 -16.66 -4.80 0.16
CA PRO A 324 -17.58 -5.44 -0.77
C PRO A 324 -16.88 -6.22 -1.88
N HIS A 325 -15.79 -5.69 -2.42
CA HIS A 325 -15.03 -6.30 -3.49
C HIS A 325 -14.33 -7.61 -3.04
N VAL A 326 -13.91 -7.72 -1.79
CA VAL A 326 -13.35 -8.94 -1.22
C VAL A 326 -14.46 -9.97 -0.96
N VAL A 327 -15.53 -9.52 -0.32
CA VAL A 327 -16.63 -10.38 0.13
C VAL A 327 -17.36 -11.03 -1.05
N VAL A 328 -17.54 -10.30 -2.16
CA VAL A 328 -18.20 -10.82 -3.37
C VAL A 328 -17.47 -12.03 -3.98
N ARG A 329 -16.17 -12.15 -3.74
CA ARG A 329 -15.37 -13.29 -4.23
C ARG A 329 -15.75 -14.62 -3.62
N PHE A 330 -16.30 -14.64 -2.41
CA PHE A 330 -16.75 -15.90 -1.78
C PHE A 330 -17.96 -16.51 -2.49
N TYR A 331 -18.78 -15.72 -3.18
CA TYR A 331 -19.88 -16.22 -4.00
C TYR A 331 -19.40 -17.03 -5.21
N THR A 332 -18.15 -16.86 -5.67
CA THR A 332 -17.59 -17.60 -6.80
C THR A 332 -17.09 -19.00 -6.43
N ASN A 333 -16.94 -19.32 -5.16
CA ASN A 333 -16.53 -20.64 -4.70
C ASN A 333 -17.64 -21.70 -4.95
N PRO A 334 -17.28 -22.97 -5.17
CA PRO A 334 -18.28 -24.06 -5.35
C PRO A 334 -19.19 -24.22 -4.14
N ASP A 335 -18.62 -24.24 -2.95
CA ASP A 335 -19.35 -24.47 -1.69
C ASP A 335 -18.75 -23.71 -0.50
N GLY A 336 -19.38 -23.82 0.67
CA GLY A 336 -18.93 -23.18 1.90
C GLY A 336 -17.59 -23.72 2.44
N ARG A 337 -17.23 -24.98 2.14
CA ARG A 337 -15.96 -25.58 2.51
C ARG A 337 -14.83 -24.98 1.65
N ALA A 338 -15.08 -24.83 0.35
CA ALA A 338 -14.15 -24.16 -0.56
C ALA A 338 -13.97 -22.69 -0.15
N ALA A 339 -15.02 -21.98 0.25
CA ALA A 339 -14.93 -20.60 0.75
C ALA A 339 -14.01 -20.49 1.98
N ARG A 340 -14.13 -21.38 2.95
CA ARG A 340 -13.23 -21.45 4.12
C ARG A 340 -11.78 -21.75 3.73
N ARG A 341 -11.56 -22.70 2.83
CA ARG A 341 -10.21 -23.01 2.30
C ARG A 341 -9.60 -21.82 1.57
N THR A 342 -10.43 -21.09 0.80
CA THR A 342 -10.01 -19.85 0.14
C THR A 342 -9.51 -18.84 1.18
N THR A 343 -10.27 -18.57 2.23
CA THR A 343 -9.89 -17.58 3.25
C THR A 343 -8.61 -17.99 4.00
N LEU A 344 -8.46 -19.27 4.35
CA LEU A 344 -7.27 -19.80 4.97
C LEU A 344 -6.03 -19.60 4.08
N ALA A 345 -6.17 -19.89 2.78
CA ALA A 345 -5.09 -19.66 1.83
C ALA A 345 -4.78 -18.17 1.66
N VAL A 346 -5.79 -17.29 1.67
CA VAL A 346 -5.59 -15.83 1.67
C VAL A 346 -4.77 -15.38 2.87
N LEU A 347 -5.08 -15.86 4.07
CA LEU A 347 -4.31 -15.53 5.28
C LEU A 347 -2.83 -15.89 5.13
N GLY A 348 -2.52 -17.08 4.59
CA GLY A 348 -1.14 -17.48 4.32
C GLY A 348 -0.45 -16.59 3.29
N LEU A 349 -1.13 -16.29 2.18
CA LEU A 349 -0.59 -15.45 1.09
C LEU A 349 -0.35 -14.00 1.55
N LEU A 350 -1.27 -13.44 2.37
CA LEU A 350 -1.09 -12.11 2.96
C LEU A 350 0.05 -12.11 3.98
N GLY A 351 0.15 -13.15 4.81
CA GLY A 351 1.23 -13.28 5.79
C GLY A 351 2.62 -13.25 5.14
N VAL A 352 2.80 -14.03 4.06
CA VAL A 352 4.06 -14.00 3.28
C VAL A 352 4.35 -12.61 2.72
N PHE A 353 3.34 -11.93 2.22
CA PHE A 353 3.52 -10.61 1.63
C PHE A 353 3.88 -9.55 2.68
N TYR A 354 3.18 -9.50 3.81
CA TYR A 354 3.37 -8.45 4.82
C TYR A 354 4.68 -8.53 5.61
N VAL A 355 5.48 -9.58 5.41
CA VAL A 355 6.88 -9.61 5.90
C VAL A 355 7.79 -8.67 5.11
N LEU A 356 7.49 -8.39 3.83
CA LEU A 356 8.38 -7.65 2.94
C LEU A 356 8.40 -6.12 3.19
N PRO A 357 7.27 -5.41 3.36
CA PRO A 357 7.27 -3.96 3.59
C PRO A 357 8.10 -3.50 4.80
N PRO A 358 8.07 -4.17 5.97
CA PRO A 358 8.95 -3.81 7.09
C PRO A 358 10.44 -3.93 6.78
N VAL A 359 10.84 -4.89 5.94
CA VAL A 359 12.24 -5.02 5.51
C VAL A 359 12.65 -3.82 4.67
N TYR A 360 11.79 -3.39 3.73
CA TYR A 360 12.03 -2.14 2.99
C TYR A 360 12.15 -0.94 3.90
N ALA A 361 11.28 -0.83 4.91
CA ALA A 361 11.29 0.29 5.85
C ALA A 361 12.58 0.32 6.68
N ALA A 362 13.04 -0.84 7.17
CA ALA A 362 14.28 -0.92 7.92
C ALA A 362 15.51 -0.53 7.07
N LEU A 363 15.59 -1.04 5.84
CA LEU A 363 16.65 -0.67 4.90
C LEU A 363 16.53 0.81 4.49
N GLY A 364 15.32 1.32 4.28
CA GLY A 364 15.08 2.72 3.96
C GLY A 364 15.52 3.66 5.07
N ARG A 365 15.31 3.27 6.32
CA ARG A 365 15.77 4.07 7.47
C ARG A 365 17.30 4.19 7.55
N ILE A 366 18.01 3.17 7.05
CA ILE A 366 19.47 3.15 7.01
C ILE A 366 20.01 3.89 5.78
N TYR A 367 19.48 3.59 4.59
CA TYR A 367 20.06 4.01 3.32
C TYR A 367 19.38 5.21 2.67
N ALA A 368 18.15 5.52 3.03
CA ALA A 368 17.33 6.59 2.46
C ALA A 368 16.54 7.36 3.53
N PRO A 369 17.20 7.81 4.62
CA PRO A 369 16.52 8.46 5.74
C PRO A 369 15.82 9.76 5.35
N GLY A 370 16.26 10.43 4.29
CA GLY A 370 15.60 11.64 3.77
C GLY A 370 14.16 11.44 3.35
N LEU A 371 13.75 10.20 3.00
CA LEU A 371 12.35 9.89 2.70
C LEU A 371 11.42 10.03 3.91
N ILE A 372 11.94 10.02 5.13
CA ILE A 372 11.16 10.26 6.37
C ILE A 372 10.62 11.69 6.40
N SER A 373 11.31 12.64 5.75
CA SER A 373 10.94 14.06 5.74
C SER A 373 9.78 14.41 4.80
N GLY A 374 8.94 13.44 4.39
CA GLY A 374 7.68 13.71 3.67
C GLY A 374 7.46 12.94 2.36
N ARG A 375 8.37 12.00 2.00
CA ARG A 375 8.26 11.18 0.78
C ARG A 375 8.33 9.68 1.07
N SER A 376 7.88 9.26 2.23
CA SER A 376 7.97 7.85 2.65
C SER A 376 7.19 6.88 1.75
N ASP A 377 6.18 7.34 1.03
CA ASP A 377 5.35 6.58 0.09
C ASP A 377 6.08 6.12 -1.18
N VAL A 378 7.19 6.80 -1.57
CA VAL A 378 8.02 6.37 -2.70
C VAL A 378 9.14 5.40 -2.32
N LEU A 379 9.26 5.03 -1.04
CA LEU A 379 10.34 4.17 -0.52
C LEU A 379 10.61 2.93 -1.38
N VAL A 380 9.57 2.17 -1.71
CA VAL A 380 9.72 0.91 -2.46
C VAL A 380 10.21 1.14 -3.89
N LEU A 381 9.90 2.30 -4.45
CA LEU A 381 10.29 2.67 -5.81
C LEU A 381 11.72 3.22 -5.88
N GLU A 382 12.15 3.99 -4.89
CA GLU A 382 13.43 4.71 -4.90
C GLU A 382 14.56 3.93 -4.21
N LEU A 383 14.28 3.18 -3.13
CA LEU A 383 15.31 2.49 -2.35
C LEU A 383 16.23 1.58 -3.18
N PRO A 384 15.73 0.78 -4.17
CA PRO A 384 16.61 -0.04 -4.99
C PRO A 384 17.67 0.78 -5.75
N ASN A 385 17.30 1.96 -6.25
CA ASN A 385 18.23 2.85 -6.94
C ASN A 385 19.26 3.45 -5.99
N LEU A 386 18.82 3.86 -4.79
CA LEU A 386 19.69 4.47 -3.79
C LEU A 386 20.72 3.51 -3.21
N MET A 387 20.36 2.23 -3.06
CA MET A 387 21.27 1.20 -2.51
C MET A 387 22.23 0.60 -3.53
N VAL A 388 21.84 0.48 -4.80
CA VAL A 388 22.63 -0.24 -5.83
C VAL A 388 23.48 0.72 -6.65
N VAL A 389 23.03 1.94 -6.87
CA VAL A 389 23.72 2.95 -7.71
C VAL A 389 24.59 3.91 -6.87
N GLY A 390 24.29 4.08 -5.59
CA GLY A 390 25.10 4.84 -4.62
C GLY A 390 26.23 4.01 -4.05
#